data_f53ad0d5ce8140cf0f758d9dac8c417d
#
_entry.id   f53ad0d5ce8140cf0f758d9dac8c417d
#
_cell.length_a   1.000
_cell.length_b   1.000
_cell.length_c   1.000
_cell.angle_alpha   90.00
_cell.angle_beta   90.00
_cell.angle_gamma   90.00
#
_symmetry.space_group_name_H-M   'P 1'
#
loop_
_entity.id
_entity.type
_entity.pdbx_description
1 polymer ?
#
loop_
_entity_poly.entity_id
_entity_poly.type
_entity_poly.pdbx_seq_one_letter_code
_entity_poly.pdbx_strand_id
1 'polypeptide(L)'
;MKNKTKKRTLPANYMDLAFLKNAEIQWRVKEDGLVEVDMVNKGFFNSIAQKFFHRPRVSHIALDKYGSTLWLALDGTATVNDLLAKMNEAFPAETDKMLNRLVQFLTTLERWEFIQR
;
A
#
# COMPACT_ATOMS: atom_id res chain seq x y z
N MET A 1 16.21 -13.19 -18.30
CA MET A 1 16.06 -13.18 -17.76
C MET A 1 15.96 -13.32 -16.99
N LYS A 2 15.57 -13.38 -16.77
CA LYS A 2 15.30 -13.39 -16.10
C LYS A 2 15.13 -13.32 -15.06
N ASN A 3 15.02 -13.30 -14.61
CA ASN A 3 14.84 -13.27 -13.65
C ASN A 3 14.76 -12.97 -12.88
N LYS A 4 14.73 -12.58 -12.79
CA LYS A 4 14.58 -12.25 -12.17
C LYS A 4 14.36 -12.11 -11.13
N THR A 5 14.12 -12.19 -10.91
CA THR A 5 13.81 -12.11 -9.79
C THR A 5 14.56 -11.76 -8.81
N LYS A 6 15.40 -11.52 -8.92
CA LYS A 6 15.94 -11.21 -8.01
C LYS A 6 15.35 -10.35 -7.21
N LYS A 7 14.64 -10.23 -6.99
CA LYS A 7 13.87 -9.78 -6.18
C LYS A 7 14.23 -8.92 -5.11
N ARG A 8 15.25 -8.92 -4.55
CA ARG A 8 15.67 -8.07 -3.53
C ARG A 8 16.21 -6.79 -3.99
N THR A 9 16.57 -6.70 -5.24
CA THR A 9 17.15 -5.52 -5.85
C THR A 9 16.06 -4.73 -6.54
N LEU A 10 16.04 -3.42 -6.34
CA LEU A 10 15.07 -2.59 -7.04
C LEU A 10 15.41 -2.51 -8.51
N PRO A 11 14.42 -2.57 -9.39
CA PRO A 11 14.67 -2.32 -10.79
C PRO A 11 15.23 -0.93 -11.01
N ALA A 12 15.98 -0.75 -12.08
CA ALA A 12 16.58 0.54 -12.36
C ALA A 12 15.54 1.64 -12.48
N ASN A 13 14.34 1.29 -12.95
CA ASN A 13 13.29 2.25 -13.15
C ASN A 13 12.24 2.24 -12.05
N TYR A 14 12.54 1.62 -10.91
CA TYR A 14 11.54 1.53 -9.83
C TYR A 14 11.09 2.91 -9.39
N MET A 15 12.00 3.85 -9.31
CA MET A 15 11.67 5.19 -8.84
C MET A 15 10.75 5.93 -9.80
N ASP A 16 10.62 5.46 -11.01
CA ASP A 16 9.74 6.06 -12.01
C ASP A 16 8.36 5.42 -12.06
N LEU A 17 8.14 4.38 -11.27
CA LEU A 17 6.84 3.72 -11.25
C LEU A 17 5.82 4.59 -10.54
N ALA A 18 4.59 4.55 -11.02
CA ALA A 18 3.46 5.17 -10.36
C ALA A 18 2.45 4.09 -10.02
N PHE A 19 1.85 4.23 -8.84
CA PHE A 19 0.90 3.23 -8.36
C PHE A 19 -0.49 3.84 -8.24
N LEU A 20 -1.48 3.02 -8.54
CA LEU A 20 -2.89 3.36 -8.38
C LEU A 20 -3.45 2.65 -7.16
N LYS A 21 -4.31 3.32 -6.43
CA LYS A 21 -5.11 2.62 -5.44
C LYS A 21 -6.05 1.66 -6.17
N ASN A 22 -6.24 0.49 -5.59
CA ASN A 22 -7.23 -0.45 -6.11
C ASN A 22 -8.61 0.14 -5.86
N ALA A 23 -9.35 0.39 -6.94
CA ALA A 23 -10.64 1.08 -6.84
C ALA A 23 -11.67 0.27 -6.06
N GLU A 24 -11.44 -1.02 -5.89
CA GLU A 24 -12.37 -1.87 -5.15
C GLU A 24 -12.14 -1.85 -3.66
N ILE A 25 -11.05 -1.21 -3.20
CA ILE A 25 -10.74 -1.14 -1.79
C ILE A 25 -11.47 0.04 -1.16
N GLN A 26 -12.23 -0.26 -0.11
CA GLN A 26 -12.88 0.80 0.66
C GLN A 26 -11.90 1.35 1.67
N TRP A 27 -11.92 2.67 1.83
CA TRP A 27 -11.03 3.30 2.79
C TRP A 27 -11.62 4.63 3.22
N ARG A 28 -11.11 5.15 4.32
CA ARG A 28 -11.61 6.40 4.88
C ARG A 28 -10.56 7.04 5.74
N VAL A 29 -10.70 8.35 5.96
CA VAL A 29 -9.85 9.07 6.89
C VAL A 29 -10.63 9.18 8.19
N LYS A 30 -10.01 8.70 9.28
CA LYS A 30 -10.66 8.70 10.57
C LYS A 30 -10.51 10.07 11.24
N GLU A 31 -11.17 10.23 12.39
CA GLU A 31 -11.15 11.50 13.10
C GLU A 31 -9.76 11.94 13.51
N ASP A 32 -8.87 10.98 13.76
CA ASP A 32 -7.50 11.30 14.14
C ASP A 32 -6.62 11.62 12.95
N GLY A 33 -7.19 11.63 11.74
CA GLY A 33 -6.44 11.94 10.53
C GLY A 33 -5.75 10.75 9.91
N LEU A 34 -5.83 9.59 10.53
CA LEU A 34 -5.21 8.39 10.00
C LEU A 34 -6.16 7.67 9.06
N VAL A 35 -5.57 6.99 8.07
CA VAL A 35 -6.35 6.28 7.07
C VAL A 35 -6.63 4.87 7.56
N GLU A 36 -7.85 4.41 7.31
CA GLU A 36 -8.23 3.03 7.56
C GLU A 36 -8.66 2.41 6.24
N VAL A 37 -8.12 1.24 5.93
CA VAL A 37 -8.46 0.53 4.71
C VAL A 37 -9.12 -0.79 5.07
N ASP A 38 -10.02 -1.23 4.23
CA ASP A 38 -10.74 -2.48 4.45
C ASP A 38 -10.10 -3.58 3.64
N MET A 39 -9.76 -4.65 4.32
CA MET A 39 -9.21 -5.82 3.68
C MET A 39 -10.25 -6.92 3.67
N VAL A 40 -10.59 -7.39 2.49
CA VAL A 40 -11.51 -8.51 2.36
C VAL A 40 -10.71 -9.79 2.55
N ASN A 41 -11.08 -10.57 3.56
CA ASN A 41 -10.34 -11.77 3.92
C ASN A 41 -10.78 -12.92 3.03
N LYS A 42 -10.24 -12.95 1.84
CA LYS A 42 -10.63 -13.98 0.87
C LYS A 42 -10.25 -15.38 1.32
N GLY A 43 -9.27 -15.49 2.19
CA GLY A 43 -8.87 -16.77 2.71
C GLY A 43 -9.95 -17.46 3.52
N PHE A 44 -10.89 -16.70 4.05
CA PHE A 44 -12.03 -17.27 4.73
C PHE A 44 -13.11 -17.75 3.79
N PHE A 45 -12.97 -17.45 2.54
CA PHE A 45 -14.01 -17.76 1.58
C PHE A 45 -13.78 -19.11 0.95
N ASN A 46 -13.45 -20.05 1.76
CA ASN A 46 -13.40 -21.44 1.30
C ASN A 46 -14.80 -22.04 1.38
N SER A 47 -14.92 -23.31 1.03
CA SER A 47 -16.23 -23.92 0.93
C SER A 47 -17.00 -23.89 2.24
N ILE A 48 -16.32 -24.05 3.36
CA ILE A 48 -17.00 -24.05 4.64
C ILE A 48 -17.51 -22.66 4.97
N ALA A 49 -16.65 -21.66 4.79
CA ALA A 49 -17.03 -20.29 5.12
C ALA A 49 -18.18 -19.82 4.24
N GLN A 50 -18.19 -20.24 2.98
CA GLN A 50 -19.25 -19.83 2.07
C GLN A 50 -20.59 -20.41 2.47
N LYS A 51 -20.58 -21.58 3.08
CA LYS A 51 -21.82 -22.18 3.51
C LYS A 51 -22.46 -21.43 4.66
N PHE A 52 -21.64 -20.93 5.57
CA PHE A 52 -22.13 -20.28 6.77
C PHE A 52 -22.16 -18.77 6.69
N PHE A 53 -21.33 -18.20 5.83
CA PHE A 53 -21.24 -16.75 5.66
C PHE A 53 -21.45 -16.44 4.21
N HIS A 54 -22.42 -15.63 3.94
CA HIS A 54 -22.78 -15.35 2.56
C HIS A 54 -21.86 -14.33 1.89
N ARG A 55 -20.90 -13.80 2.64
CA ARG A 55 -19.96 -12.83 2.10
C ARG A 55 -18.66 -12.91 2.88
N PRO A 56 -17.57 -12.44 2.28
CA PRO A 56 -16.28 -12.53 2.95
C PRO A 56 -16.25 -11.64 4.18
N ARG A 57 -15.43 -12.06 5.12
CA ARG A 57 -15.18 -11.25 6.29
C ARG A 57 -14.29 -10.07 5.90
N VAL A 58 -14.59 -8.91 6.45
CA VAL A 58 -13.83 -7.70 6.18
C VAL A 58 -13.07 -7.32 7.45
N SER A 59 -11.78 -7.04 7.30
CA SER A 59 -10.97 -6.52 8.38
C SER A 59 -10.67 -5.06 8.12
N HIS A 60 -10.68 -4.27 9.18
CA HIS A 60 -10.37 -2.84 9.08
C HIS A 60 -8.93 -2.64 9.55
N ILE A 61 -8.09 -2.16 8.67
CA ILE A 61 -6.67 -2.01 8.94
C ILE A 61 -6.34 -0.53 9.03
N ALA A 62 -5.91 -0.12 10.21
CA ALA A 62 -5.52 1.27 10.42
C ALA A 62 -4.06 1.45 10.00
N LEU A 63 -3.82 2.43 9.16
CA LEU A 63 -2.46 2.78 8.76
C LEU A 63 -1.92 3.77 9.77
N ASP A 64 -0.61 3.68 10.01
CA ASP A 64 0.01 4.65 10.89
C ASP A 64 0.21 5.97 10.15
N LYS A 65 0.89 6.92 10.77
CA LYS A 65 1.03 8.24 10.17
C LYS A 65 1.82 8.19 8.86
N TYR A 66 2.79 7.30 8.76
CA TYR A 66 3.58 7.17 7.53
C TYR A 66 2.73 6.56 6.42
N GLY A 67 2.07 5.47 6.73
CA GLY A 67 1.22 4.81 5.74
C GLY A 67 0.05 5.67 5.32
N SER A 68 -0.51 6.44 6.24
CA SER A 68 -1.63 7.32 5.92
C SER A 68 -1.20 8.44 4.98
N THR A 69 -0.04 9.04 5.25
CA THR A 69 0.48 10.08 4.38
C THR A 69 0.75 9.54 2.98
N LEU A 70 1.35 8.35 2.92
CA LEU A 70 1.63 7.71 1.65
C LEU A 70 0.34 7.40 0.90
N TRP A 71 -0.62 6.81 1.60
CA TRP A 71 -1.88 6.41 0.97
C TRP A 71 -2.57 7.60 0.32
N LEU A 72 -2.61 8.73 1.03
CA LEU A 72 -3.28 9.91 0.50
C LEU A 72 -2.52 10.53 -0.66
N ALA A 73 -1.22 10.28 -0.77
CA ALA A 73 -0.42 10.81 -1.87
C ALA A 73 -0.50 9.95 -3.13
N LEU A 74 -1.01 8.72 -3.02
CA LEU A 74 -1.12 7.83 -4.17
C LEU A 74 -2.27 8.30 -5.05
N ASP A 75 -1.96 8.78 -6.24
CA ASP A 75 -2.97 9.32 -7.13
C ASP A 75 -2.86 8.77 -8.56
N GLY A 76 -2.01 7.77 -8.76
CA GLY A 76 -1.84 7.16 -10.06
C GLY A 76 -0.83 7.84 -10.95
N THR A 77 -0.42 9.05 -10.61
CA THR A 77 0.56 9.79 -11.41
C THR A 77 1.85 10.07 -10.66
N ALA A 78 1.78 10.14 -9.32
CA ALA A 78 2.97 10.38 -8.52
C ALA A 78 3.89 9.16 -8.61
N THR A 79 5.12 9.39 -9.03
CA THR A 79 6.11 8.31 -9.10
C THR A 79 6.63 8.01 -7.71
N VAL A 80 7.34 6.88 -7.58
CA VAL A 80 7.98 6.56 -6.31
C VAL A 80 8.89 7.71 -5.88
N ASN A 81 9.57 8.31 -6.84
CA ASN A 81 10.43 9.46 -6.55
C ASN A 81 9.62 10.63 -5.98
N ASP A 82 8.46 10.90 -6.58
CA ASP A 82 7.56 11.95 -6.07
C ASP A 82 7.06 11.62 -4.68
N LEU A 83 6.73 10.36 -4.45
CA LEU A 83 6.26 9.93 -3.14
C LEU A 83 7.34 10.08 -2.10
N LEU A 84 8.58 9.75 -2.46
CA LEU A 84 9.70 9.91 -1.54
C LEU A 84 9.86 11.37 -1.15
N ALA A 85 9.76 12.28 -2.11
CA ALA A 85 9.88 13.70 -1.83
C ALA A 85 8.77 14.16 -0.89
N LYS A 86 7.56 13.70 -1.12
CA LYS A 86 6.45 14.04 -0.24
C LYS A 86 6.64 13.52 1.17
N MET A 87 7.11 12.28 1.29
CA MET A 87 7.35 11.69 2.60
C MET A 87 8.46 12.41 3.34
N ASN A 88 9.53 12.78 2.62
CA ASN A 88 10.63 13.52 3.23
C ASN A 88 10.16 14.90 3.69
N GLU A 89 9.27 15.50 2.95
CA GLU A 89 8.73 16.81 3.33
C GLU A 89 7.86 16.69 4.58
N ALA A 90 7.06 15.63 4.65
CA ALA A 90 6.15 15.44 5.78
C ALA A 90 6.90 15.00 7.03
N PHE A 91 8.02 14.31 6.89
CA PHE A 91 8.76 13.76 8.02
C PHE A 91 10.24 14.09 7.89
N PRO A 92 10.59 15.37 8.00
CA PRO A 92 11.97 15.79 7.70
C PRO A 92 13.02 15.23 8.64
N ALA A 93 12.63 14.80 9.83
CA ALA A 93 13.60 14.23 10.76
C ALA A 93 13.96 12.79 10.44
N GLU A 94 13.31 12.16 9.45
CA GLU A 94 13.49 10.74 9.21
C GLU A 94 13.86 10.45 7.77
N THR A 95 14.46 11.42 7.09
CA THR A 95 14.72 11.28 5.65
C THR A 95 15.76 10.20 5.36
N ASP A 96 16.66 9.93 6.29
CA ASP A 96 17.71 8.95 6.04
C ASP A 96 17.17 7.52 5.95
N LYS A 97 16.01 7.26 6.49
CA LYS A 97 15.41 5.93 6.46
C LYS A 97 14.16 5.88 5.60
N MET A 98 13.79 7.00 5.00
CA MET A 98 12.48 7.08 4.38
C MET A 98 12.38 6.24 3.12
N LEU A 99 13.44 6.13 2.33
CA LEU A 99 13.35 5.33 1.11
C LEU A 99 13.05 3.86 1.43
N ASN A 100 13.79 3.30 2.38
CA ASN A 100 13.55 1.90 2.74
C ASN A 100 12.14 1.70 3.28
N ARG A 101 11.68 2.64 4.10
CA ARG A 101 10.33 2.55 4.65
C ARG A 101 9.30 2.64 3.55
N LEU A 102 9.50 3.56 2.60
CA LEU A 102 8.57 3.73 1.48
C LEU A 102 8.49 2.46 0.64
N VAL A 103 9.65 1.89 0.31
CA VAL A 103 9.66 0.68 -0.51
C VAL A 103 8.96 -0.46 0.22
N GLN A 104 9.17 -0.57 1.52
CA GLN A 104 8.50 -1.62 2.29
C GLN A 104 6.98 -1.44 2.28
N PHE A 105 6.52 -0.22 2.47
CA PHE A 105 5.09 0.04 2.41
C PHE A 105 4.52 -0.29 1.05
N LEU A 106 5.16 0.18 -0.01
CA LEU A 106 4.65 -0.07 -1.36
C LEU A 106 4.63 -1.55 -1.68
N THR A 107 5.70 -2.26 -1.30
CA THR A 107 5.77 -3.69 -1.55
C THR A 107 4.65 -4.43 -0.82
N THR A 108 4.41 -4.06 0.42
CA THR A 108 3.36 -4.70 1.20
C THR A 108 1.98 -4.40 0.62
N LEU A 109 1.73 -3.14 0.30
CA LEU A 109 0.43 -2.75 -0.26
C LEU A 109 0.17 -3.44 -1.60
N GLU A 110 1.21 -3.57 -2.40
CA GLU A 110 1.07 -4.23 -3.69
C GLU A 110 0.82 -5.71 -3.52
N ARG A 111 1.52 -6.34 -2.60
CA ARG A 111 1.35 -7.76 -2.33
C ARG A 111 -0.07 -8.07 -1.89
N TRP A 112 -0.67 -7.19 -1.12
CA TRP A 112 -2.03 -7.38 -0.65
C TRP A 112 -3.06 -6.84 -1.62
N GLU A 113 -2.61 -6.35 -2.76
CA GLU A 113 -3.47 -5.87 -3.84
C GLU A 113 -4.27 -4.63 -3.45
N PHE A 114 -3.75 -3.87 -2.51
CA PHE A 114 -4.33 -2.57 -2.20
C PHE A 114 -3.96 -1.53 -3.24
N ILE A 115 -2.83 -1.71 -3.92
CA ILE A 115 -2.37 -0.82 -4.98
C ILE A 115 -1.87 -1.68 -6.13
N GLN A 116 -1.79 -1.05 -7.30
CA GLN A 116 -1.33 -1.72 -8.50
C GLN A 116 -0.58 -0.75 -9.38
N ARG A 117 0.23 -1.27 -10.26
CA ARG A 117 1.02 -0.46 -11.17
C ARG A 117 0.23 -0.04 -12.38
#